data_fc8b86a356cd0ca8af6ce342a099d9b5
#
_entry.id   fc8b86a356cd0ca8af6ce342a099d9b5
#
_cell.length_a   1.000
_cell.length_b   1.000
_cell.length_c   1.000
_cell.angle_alpha   90.00
_cell.angle_beta   90.00
_cell.angle_gamma   90.00
#
_symmetry.space_group_name_H-M   'P 1'
#
loop_
_entity.id
_entity.type
_entity.pdbx_description
1 polymer ?
#
loop_
_entity_poly.entity_id
_entity_poly.type
_entity_poly.pdbx_seq_one_letter_code
_entity_poly.pdbx_strand_id
1 'polypeptide(L)' 'MKITLRNALEKGAVNVTFTKADGTRREMRATTNQTMFTYESRGAATPEPQGVIRVWDLDKNEWRSIREDRVISFA' A
#
# COMPACT_ATOMS: atom_id res chain seq x y z
N MET A 1 9.96 19.64 -1.30
CA MET A 1 8.61 19.07 -1.24
C MET A 1 8.70 17.60 -0.89
N LYS A 2 8.07 17.20 0.20
CA LYS A 2 8.09 15.79 0.58
C LYS A 2 7.10 14.99 -0.25
N ILE A 3 7.57 13.90 -0.86
CA ILE A 3 6.68 12.96 -1.53
C ILE A 3 6.05 12.10 -0.45
N THR A 4 4.72 12.09 -0.40
CA THR A 4 4.02 11.24 0.54
C THR A 4 4.01 9.80 0.05
N LEU A 5 3.81 8.85 0.96
CA LEU A 5 3.67 7.45 0.58
C LEU A 5 2.52 7.25 -0.42
N ARG A 6 1.39 7.92 -0.22
CA ARG A 6 0.26 7.83 -1.14
C ARG A 6 0.65 8.27 -2.55
N ASN A 7 1.36 9.37 -2.67
CA ASN A 7 1.80 9.87 -3.97
C ASN A 7 2.79 8.91 -4.64
N ALA A 8 3.73 8.36 -3.87
CA ALA A 8 4.69 7.40 -4.39
C ALA A 8 3.99 6.13 -4.92
N LEU A 9 3.00 5.64 -4.18
CA LEU A 9 2.24 4.45 -4.58
C LEU A 9 1.44 4.70 -5.87
N GLU A 10 0.92 5.88 -6.06
CA GLU A 10 0.18 6.24 -7.27
C GLU A 10 1.07 6.31 -8.50
N LYS A 11 2.34 6.62 -8.32
CA LYS A 11 3.29 6.69 -9.42
C LYS A 11 3.78 5.33 -9.88
N GLY A 12 3.78 4.33 -9.01
CA GLY A 12 4.25 3.02 -9.37
C GLY A 12 4.51 2.13 -8.16
N ALA A 13 5.34 1.12 -8.36
CA ALA A 13 5.68 0.18 -7.31
C ALA A 13 6.62 0.83 -6.28
N VAL A 14 6.32 0.58 -5.02
CA VAL A 14 7.09 1.11 -3.89
C VAL A 14 7.41 -0.01 -2.93
N ASN A 15 8.65 -0.07 -2.49
CA ASN A 15 9.03 -0.96 -1.40
C ASN A 15 8.70 -0.26 -0.08
N VAL A 16 7.75 -0.81 0.65
CA VAL A 16 7.29 -0.25 1.91
C VAL A 16 7.78 -1.13 3.06
N THR A 17 8.47 -0.52 4.02
CA THR A 17 8.88 -1.20 5.25
C THR A 17 7.96 -0.74 6.37
N PHE A 18 7.33 -1.68 7.04
CA PHE A 18 6.36 -1.37 8.08
C PHE A 18 6.42 -2.39 9.20
N THR A 19 5.82 -2.03 10.33
CA THR A 19 5.73 -2.90 11.50
C THR A 19 4.41 -3.65 11.48
N LYS A 20 4.48 -4.97 11.58
CA LYS A 20 3.30 -5.83 11.67
C LYS A 20 2.66 -5.71 13.05
N ALA A 21 1.45 -6.24 13.17
CA ALA A 21 0.70 -6.21 14.44
C ALA A 21 1.44 -6.90 15.58
N ASP A 22 2.28 -7.90 15.27
CA ASP A 22 3.08 -8.62 16.25
C ASP A 22 4.40 -7.92 16.60
N GLY A 23 4.65 -6.75 16.01
CA GLY A 23 5.86 -5.97 16.27
C GLY A 23 7.02 -6.27 15.33
N THR A 24 6.91 -7.25 14.46
CA THR A 24 7.98 -7.56 13.51
C THR A 24 7.96 -6.62 12.32
N ARG A 25 9.16 -6.41 11.75
CA ARG A 25 9.33 -5.58 10.56
C ARG A 25 9.08 -6.41 9.30
N ARG A 26 8.40 -5.82 8.35
CA ARG A 26 8.16 -6.46 7.05
C ARG A 26 8.36 -5.48 5.91
N GLU A 27 8.89 -5.97 4.80
CA GLU A 27 8.98 -5.22 3.56
C GLU A 27 7.95 -5.79 2.58
N MET A 28 7.29 -4.88 1.86
CA MET A 28 6.30 -5.26 0.87
C MET A 28 6.45 -4.37 -0.35
N ARG A 29 6.36 -4.98 -1.53
CA ARG A 29 6.32 -4.22 -2.77
C ARG A 29 4.87 -4.00 -3.15
N ALA A 30 4.45 -2.75 -3.17
CA ALA A 30 3.05 -2.41 -3.31
C ALA A 30 2.84 -1.22 -4.25
N THR A 31 1.62 -1.07 -4.71
CA THR A 31 1.23 0.07 -5.54
C THR A 31 -0.26 0.34 -5.40
N THR A 32 -0.67 1.57 -5.67
CA THR A 32 -2.07 1.92 -5.90
C THR A 32 -2.33 2.25 -7.37
N ASN A 33 -1.30 2.18 -8.21
CA ASN A 33 -1.42 2.47 -9.63
C ASN A 33 -2.05 1.28 -10.35
N GLN A 34 -3.28 1.45 -10.78
CA GLN A 34 -4.07 0.37 -11.39
C GLN A 34 -3.52 -0.11 -12.73
N THR A 35 -2.61 0.61 -13.34
CA THR A 35 -1.98 0.17 -14.58
C THR A 35 -0.93 -0.91 -14.35
N MET A 36 -0.51 -1.12 -13.11
CA MET A 36 0.54 -2.08 -12.76
C MET A 36 0.01 -3.44 -12.32
N PHE A 37 -1.30 -3.60 -12.24
CA PHE A 37 -1.91 -4.88 -11.91
C PHE A 37 -3.26 -4.97 -12.58
N THR A 38 -3.71 -6.21 -12.81
CA THR A 38 -5.02 -6.47 -13.38
C THR A 38 -5.93 -6.99 -12.27
N TYR A 39 -6.88 -6.16 -11.88
CA TYR A 39 -7.89 -6.54 -10.91
C TYR A 39 -9.19 -5.85 -11.26
N GLU A 40 -10.23 -6.64 -11.48
CA GLU A 40 -11.56 -6.09 -11.71
C GLU A 40 -12.23 -5.91 -10.36
N SER A 41 -12.31 -4.66 -9.94
CA SER A 41 -13.07 -4.32 -8.75
C SER A 41 -14.55 -4.35 -9.09
N ARG A 42 -15.25 -5.29 -8.51
CA ARG A 42 -16.70 -5.33 -8.63
C ARG A 42 -17.30 -4.70 -7.38
N GLY A 43 -18.03 -3.63 -7.58
CA GLY A 43 -18.75 -2.99 -6.53
C GLY A 43 -18.21 -1.63 -6.17
N ALA A 44 -18.93 -0.99 -5.27
CA ALA A 44 -18.59 0.35 -4.82
C ALA A 44 -17.26 0.33 -4.06
N ALA A 45 -16.46 1.34 -4.33
CA ALA A 45 -15.25 1.53 -3.55
C ALA A 45 -15.62 1.70 -2.09
N THR A 46 -15.11 0.84 -1.22
CA THR A 46 -15.28 1.00 0.21
C THR A 46 -14.35 2.12 0.67
N PRO A 47 -14.85 3.13 1.36
CA PRO A 47 -13.98 4.20 1.86
C PRO A 47 -12.89 3.61 2.76
N GLU A 48 -11.67 4.09 2.58
CA GLU A 48 -10.57 3.69 3.46
C GLU A 48 -10.79 4.29 4.85
N PRO A 49 -10.57 3.51 5.92
CA PRO A 49 -10.51 4.08 7.26
C PRO A 49 -9.42 5.15 7.34
N GLN A 50 -9.63 6.13 8.20
CA GLN A 50 -8.63 7.17 8.40
C GLN A 50 -7.31 6.57 8.88
N GLY A 51 -6.19 6.99 8.27
CA GLY A 51 -4.87 6.50 8.62
C GLY A 51 -4.53 5.14 8.03
N VAL A 52 -5.36 4.61 7.14
CA VAL A 52 -5.13 3.33 6.46
C VAL A 52 -5.05 3.56 4.96
N ILE A 53 -4.09 2.92 4.31
CA ILE A 53 -3.95 2.94 2.85
C ILE A 53 -4.19 1.54 2.33
N ARG A 54 -5.12 1.41 1.38
CA ARG A 54 -5.34 0.14 0.69
C ARG A 54 -4.41 0.07 -0.50
N VAL A 55 -3.59 -0.97 -0.56
CA VAL A 55 -2.58 -1.13 -1.60
C VAL A 55 -2.69 -2.52 -2.23
N TRP A 56 -2.15 -2.65 -3.44
CA TRP A 56 -2.01 -3.94 -4.10
C TRP A 56 -0.62 -4.48 -3.81
N ASP A 57 -0.55 -5.66 -3.19
CA ASP A 57 0.70 -6.36 -2.92
C ASP A 57 1.13 -7.07 -4.21
N LEU A 58 2.18 -6.55 -4.85
CA LEU A 58 2.65 -7.07 -6.13
C LEU A 58 3.27 -8.46 -6.01
N ASP A 59 3.81 -8.81 -4.85
CA ASP A 59 4.44 -10.11 -4.67
C ASP A 59 3.40 -11.22 -4.47
N LYS A 60 2.31 -10.89 -3.81
CA LYS A 60 1.26 -11.87 -3.51
C LYS A 60 0.02 -11.72 -4.39
N ASN A 61 -0.03 -10.66 -5.19
CA ASN A 61 -1.17 -10.37 -6.07
C ASN A 61 -2.49 -10.32 -5.31
N GLU A 62 -2.51 -9.56 -4.24
CA GLU A 62 -3.73 -9.38 -3.43
C GLU A 62 -3.78 -7.99 -2.80
N TRP A 63 -4.99 -7.57 -2.44
CA TRP A 63 -5.19 -6.33 -1.72
C TRP A 63 -4.73 -6.45 -0.27
N ARG A 64 -4.08 -5.39 0.21
CA ARG A 64 -3.68 -5.28 1.62
C ARG A 64 -3.95 -3.88 2.11
N SER A 65 -4.12 -3.77 3.42
CA SER A 65 -4.27 -2.48 4.10
C SER A 65 -3.04 -2.22 4.95
N ILE A 66 -2.49 -1.00 4.83
CA ILE A 66 -1.31 -0.58 5.59
C ILE A 66 -1.73 0.59 6.47
N ARG A 67 -1.37 0.55 7.75
CA ARG A 67 -1.56 1.68 8.65
C ARG A 67 -0.40 2.65 8.46
N GLU A 68 -0.71 3.90 8.18
CA GLU A 68 0.31 4.93 7.94
C GLU A 68 1.23 5.10 9.15
N ASP A 69 0.69 4.98 10.37
CA ASP A 69 1.46 5.13 11.60
C ASP A 69 2.44 4.00 11.84
N ARG A 70 2.34 2.92 11.09
CA ARG A 70 3.25 1.77 11.22
C ARG A 70 4.31 1.73 10.12
N VAL A 71 4.24 2.63 9.15
CA VAL A 71 5.23 2.69 8.07
C VAL A 71 6.53 3.29 8.62
N ILE A 72 7.62 2.54 8.44
CA ILE A 72 8.95 2.97 8.88
C ILE A 72 9.63 3.77 7.78
N SER A 73 9.57 3.24 6.55
CA SER A 73 10.18 3.89 5.40
C SER A 73 9.57 3.35 4.11
N PHE A 74 9.82 4.05 3.01
CA PHE A 74 9.43 3.58 1.69
C PHE A 74 10.41 4.11 0.65
N ALA A 75 10.56 3.35 -0.42
CA ALA A 75 11.49 3.70 -1.49
C ALA A 75 11.03 3.20 -2.86
#